data_34b37efcb3cc52f32528b2efc51540eb
#
_entry.id   34b37efcb3cc52f32528b2efc51540eb
#
_cell.length_a   1.000
_cell.length_b   1.000
_cell.length_c   1.000
_cell.angle_alpha   90.00
_cell.angle_beta   90.00
_cell.angle_gamma   90.00
#
_symmetry.space_group_name_H-M   'P 1'
#
loop_
_entity.id
_entity.type
_entity.pdbx_description
1 polymer ?
#
loop_
_entity_poly.entity_id
_entity_poly.type
_entity_poly.pdbx_seq_one_letter_code
_entity_poly.pdbx_strand_id
1 'polypeptide(L)'
;MNRMLERMSHVLLAAAVLAVLSLTSCEHKDLCYDHYHNTKIQVVFDWKNAPDATPETMRLYLFPIDGGRPRTYEFIDYRGGHVNVPAGRYKALCVNSDTESVLYRNTDSFDGFEAYAPEGVLNVGGSPAPRAEGTSGERIAGSPDRLYSDRLYDLVIEPSKESQTVTLYPALSVCRYRVTITNVSNLKYISPDGVSGALTGMSGGMLVGRNELTSDPVTVPFGVVSDGTSTLTAD
;
A
#
# COMPACT_ATOMS: atom_id res chain seq x y z
N MET A 1 -69.06 -34.52 18.12
CA MET A 1 -69.08 -33.29 17.32
C MET A 1 -68.39 -32.10 18.03
N ASN A 2 -68.63 -31.87 19.32
CA ASN A 2 -68.04 -30.72 20.06
C ASN A 2 -66.53 -30.70 20.23
N ARG A 3 -65.87 -31.87 20.47
CA ARG A 3 -64.41 -31.94 20.65
C ARG A 3 -63.59 -31.63 19.35
N MET A 4 -64.22 -31.83 18.22
CA MET A 4 -63.58 -31.51 16.94
C MET A 4 -63.64 -30.04 16.60
N LEU A 5 -64.73 -29.37 16.95
CA LEU A 5 -64.89 -27.95 16.83
C LEU A 5 -63.93 -27.15 17.78
N GLU A 6 -63.79 -27.62 19.03
CA GLU A 6 -62.84 -27.02 19.99
C GLU A 6 -61.39 -27.12 19.52
N ARG A 7 -60.98 -28.29 18.99
CA ARG A 7 -59.62 -28.43 18.43
C ARG A 7 -59.38 -27.55 17.22
N MET A 8 -60.37 -27.37 16.35
CA MET A 8 -60.25 -26.46 15.20
C MET A 8 -60.17 -24.98 15.67
N SER A 9 -60.90 -24.59 16.71
CA SER A 9 -60.84 -23.28 17.28
C SER A 9 -59.45 -22.96 17.87
N HIS A 10 -58.85 -23.90 18.60
CA HIS A 10 -57.48 -23.71 19.15
C HIS A 10 -56.40 -23.64 18.07
N VAL A 11 -56.53 -24.40 17.00
CA VAL A 11 -55.60 -24.35 15.87
C VAL A 11 -55.70 -23.01 15.11
N LEU A 12 -56.92 -22.51 14.91
CA LEU A 12 -57.15 -21.22 14.29
C LEU A 12 -56.61 -20.06 15.14
N LEU A 13 -56.81 -20.16 16.47
CA LEU A 13 -56.30 -19.16 17.41
C LEU A 13 -54.78 -19.14 17.44
N ALA A 14 -54.14 -20.33 17.45
CA ALA A 14 -52.68 -20.45 17.40
C ALA A 14 -52.10 -19.91 16.08
N ALA A 15 -52.74 -20.18 14.95
CA ALA A 15 -52.34 -19.67 13.65
C ALA A 15 -52.48 -18.13 13.56
N ALA A 16 -53.53 -17.58 14.13
CA ALA A 16 -53.74 -16.13 14.19
C ALA A 16 -52.70 -15.44 15.09
N VAL A 17 -52.33 -16.02 16.22
CA VAL A 17 -51.28 -15.49 17.11
C VAL A 17 -49.89 -15.56 16.42
N LEU A 18 -49.61 -16.64 15.73
CA LEU A 18 -48.34 -16.75 14.93
C LEU A 18 -48.30 -15.71 13.81
N ALA A 19 -49.39 -15.45 13.13
CA ALA A 19 -49.49 -14.43 12.07
C ALA A 19 -49.28 -13.01 12.61
N VAL A 20 -49.79 -12.71 13.81
CA VAL A 20 -49.60 -11.39 14.46
C VAL A 20 -48.13 -11.24 14.91
N LEU A 21 -47.50 -12.27 15.43
CA LEU A 21 -46.09 -12.23 15.84
C LEU A 21 -45.15 -12.07 14.67
N SER A 22 -45.51 -12.54 13.48
CA SER A 22 -44.67 -12.35 12.27
C SER A 22 -44.74 -10.95 11.66
N LEU A 23 -45.76 -10.16 12.04
CA LEU A 23 -45.92 -8.78 11.54
C LEU A 23 -45.13 -7.75 12.38
N THR A 24 -44.64 -8.09 13.56
CA THR A 24 -43.88 -7.16 14.43
C THR A 24 -42.39 -7.19 14.18
N SER A 25 -41.91 -7.94 13.20
CA SER A 25 -40.47 -8.15 12.92
C SER A 25 -39.82 -7.11 11.99
N CYS A 26 -40.51 -6.04 11.63
CA CYS A 26 -39.89 -4.93 10.92
C CYS A 26 -39.71 -3.74 11.88
N GLU A 27 -38.68 -3.78 12.72
CA GLU A 27 -38.11 -2.53 13.20
C GLU A 27 -37.45 -1.83 12.00
N HIS A 28 -38.18 -0.90 11.38
CA HIS A 28 -37.54 0.07 10.51
C HIS A 28 -36.59 0.88 11.38
N LYS A 29 -35.30 0.62 11.19
CA LYS A 29 -34.25 1.50 11.69
C LYS A 29 -34.57 2.88 11.16
N ASP A 30 -34.84 3.84 12.02
CA ASP A 30 -35.12 5.22 11.65
C ASP A 30 -34.05 5.70 10.69
N LEU A 31 -34.46 6.20 9.52
CA LEU A 31 -33.51 6.82 8.58
C LEU A 31 -32.93 8.05 9.27
N CYS A 32 -31.65 7.99 9.57
CA CYS A 32 -30.96 9.09 10.23
C CYS A 32 -30.79 10.24 9.25
N TYR A 33 -31.77 11.16 9.18
CA TYR A 33 -31.72 12.32 8.31
C TYR A 33 -30.83 13.45 8.84
N ASP A 34 -30.49 13.42 10.13
CA ASP A 34 -29.83 14.54 10.81
C ASP A 34 -28.30 14.43 10.89
N HIS A 35 -27.71 13.31 10.42
CA HIS A 35 -26.27 13.09 10.51
C HIS A 35 -25.65 12.76 9.14
N TYR A 36 -24.62 13.49 8.78
CA TYR A 36 -23.80 13.16 7.59
C TYR A 36 -22.94 11.95 7.89
N HIS A 37 -23.28 10.81 7.30
CA HIS A 37 -22.49 9.59 7.43
C HIS A 37 -21.21 9.63 6.60
N ASN A 38 -21.19 10.45 5.56
CA ASN A 38 -20.05 10.64 4.68
C ASN A 38 -19.75 12.13 4.53
N THR A 39 -18.50 12.49 4.65
CA THR A 39 -17.99 13.84 4.41
C THR A 39 -17.18 13.85 3.13
N LYS A 40 -17.39 14.87 2.31
CA LYS A 40 -16.53 15.10 1.15
C LYS A 40 -15.19 15.62 1.66
N ILE A 41 -14.10 14.92 1.34
CA ILE A 41 -12.76 15.38 1.66
C ILE A 41 -12.01 15.71 0.38
N GLN A 42 -11.18 16.75 0.44
CA GLN A 42 -10.16 17.03 -0.55
C GLN A 42 -8.85 16.48 -0.04
N VAL A 43 -8.33 15.47 -0.71
CA VAL A 43 -6.99 14.94 -0.46
C VAL A 43 -5.99 15.74 -1.27
N VAL A 44 -4.94 16.20 -0.62
CA VAL A 44 -3.83 16.93 -1.23
C VAL A 44 -2.54 16.18 -0.95
N PHE A 45 -1.83 15.79 -1.99
CA PHE A 45 -0.45 15.30 -1.90
C PHE A 45 0.48 16.49 -2.17
N ASP A 46 1.10 17.00 -1.10
CA ASP A 46 2.06 18.10 -1.16
C ASP A 46 3.47 17.52 -1.28
N TRP A 47 4.07 17.74 -2.44
CA TRP A 47 5.36 17.16 -2.85
C TRP A 47 6.58 17.94 -2.36
N LYS A 48 6.47 18.75 -1.30
CA LYS A 48 7.60 19.52 -0.76
C LYS A 48 8.80 18.66 -0.35
N ASN A 49 8.57 17.39 0.03
CA ASN A 49 9.62 16.44 0.41
C ASN A 49 10.21 15.68 -0.79
N ALA A 50 9.59 15.79 -1.97
CA ALA A 50 10.05 15.16 -3.21
C ALA A 50 9.61 16.03 -4.41
N PRO A 51 10.17 17.26 -4.58
CA PRO A 51 9.65 18.26 -5.53
C PRO A 51 9.72 17.82 -6.99
N ASP A 52 10.62 16.89 -7.32
CA ASP A 52 10.78 16.36 -8.68
C ASP A 52 9.95 15.09 -8.92
N ALA A 53 9.11 14.69 -7.96
CA ALA A 53 8.28 13.49 -8.08
C ALA A 53 7.02 13.78 -8.90
N THR A 54 6.76 12.93 -9.88
CA THR A 54 5.56 12.98 -10.73
C THR A 54 5.04 11.57 -10.98
N PRO A 55 4.61 10.83 -9.93
CA PRO A 55 4.00 9.53 -10.14
C PRO A 55 2.71 9.67 -10.93
N GLU A 56 2.35 8.67 -11.71
CA GLU A 56 1.13 8.67 -12.51
C GLU A 56 -0.11 8.53 -11.62
N THR A 57 0.00 7.72 -10.57
CA THR A 57 -1.11 7.40 -9.66
C THR A 57 -0.69 7.37 -8.21
N MET A 58 -1.61 7.79 -7.33
CA MET A 58 -1.46 7.72 -5.88
C MET A 58 -2.62 6.95 -5.26
N ARG A 59 -2.34 6.19 -4.23
CA ARG A 59 -3.35 5.45 -3.48
C ARG A 59 -3.34 5.84 -2.01
N LEU A 60 -4.53 6.13 -1.48
CA LEU A 60 -4.76 6.43 -0.07
C LEU A 60 -5.47 5.26 0.59
N TYR A 61 -4.93 4.81 1.70
CA TYR A 61 -5.55 3.83 2.59
C TYR A 61 -5.97 4.52 3.88
N LEU A 62 -7.21 4.30 4.29
CA LEU A 62 -7.77 4.78 5.55
C LEU A 62 -8.12 3.58 6.43
N PHE A 63 -7.44 3.45 7.56
CA PHE A 63 -7.62 2.37 8.52
C PHE A 63 -8.43 2.89 9.70
N PRO A 64 -9.71 2.47 9.86
CA PRO A 64 -10.54 2.92 10.98
C PRO A 64 -9.90 2.53 12.32
N ILE A 65 -9.79 3.49 13.26
CA ILE A 65 -9.21 3.22 14.58
C ILE A 65 -10.13 2.34 15.43
N ASP A 66 -11.44 2.50 15.23
CA ASP A 66 -12.47 1.73 15.94
C ASP A 66 -12.67 0.31 15.35
N GLY A 67 -11.81 -0.10 14.43
CA GLY A 67 -11.85 -1.39 13.78
C GLY A 67 -12.67 -1.39 12.49
N GLY A 68 -12.52 -2.47 11.73
CA GLY A 68 -13.17 -2.63 10.43
C GLY A 68 -12.14 -2.74 9.30
N ARG A 69 -12.65 -2.91 8.07
CA ARG A 69 -11.78 -3.01 6.90
C ARG A 69 -11.28 -1.63 6.49
N PRO A 70 -10.02 -1.53 6.06
CA PRO A 70 -9.49 -0.30 5.49
C PRO A 70 -10.27 0.10 4.23
N ARG A 71 -10.33 1.40 3.98
CA ARG A 71 -10.87 1.97 2.74
C ARG A 71 -9.73 2.40 1.86
N THR A 72 -9.87 2.16 0.58
CA THR A 72 -8.83 2.46 -0.41
C THR A 72 -9.41 3.41 -1.45
N TYR A 73 -8.66 4.46 -1.76
CA TYR A 73 -8.99 5.45 -2.77
C TYR A 73 -7.81 5.63 -3.71
N GLU A 74 -8.06 5.59 -5.01
CA GLU A 74 -7.05 5.77 -6.04
C GLU A 74 -7.22 7.13 -6.74
N PHE A 75 -6.11 7.80 -6.98
CA PHE A 75 -6.04 9.12 -7.61
C PHE A 75 -5.17 9.01 -8.87
N ILE A 76 -5.74 9.41 -10.00
CA ILE A 76 -5.04 9.52 -11.29
C ILE A 76 -4.31 10.86 -11.45
N ASP A 77 -4.48 11.77 -10.50
CA ASP A 77 -3.70 13.00 -10.38
C ASP A 77 -2.81 12.86 -9.13
N TYR A 78 -1.50 12.95 -9.33
CA TYR A 78 -0.52 12.85 -8.24
C TYR A 78 -0.63 13.99 -7.22
N ARG A 79 -1.41 15.03 -7.49
CA ARG A 79 -1.71 16.11 -6.54
C ARG A 79 -2.88 15.82 -5.61
N GLY A 80 -3.67 14.78 -5.91
CA GLY A 80 -4.81 14.35 -5.10
C GLY A 80 -6.15 14.53 -5.79
N GLY A 81 -7.20 14.73 -4.99
CA GLY A 81 -8.56 14.84 -5.51
C GLY A 81 -9.63 14.79 -4.42
N HIS A 82 -10.88 14.69 -4.82
CA HIS A 82 -12.01 14.60 -3.90
C HIS A 82 -12.49 13.17 -3.75
N VAL A 83 -12.76 12.76 -2.51
CA VAL A 83 -13.41 11.49 -2.18
C VAL A 83 -14.45 11.67 -1.07
N ASN A 84 -15.40 10.75 -0.98
CA ASN A 84 -16.37 10.70 0.10
C ASN A 84 -15.93 9.66 1.13
N VAL A 85 -15.76 10.09 2.36
CA VAL A 85 -15.28 9.26 3.46
C VAL A 85 -16.29 9.29 4.60
N PRO A 86 -16.65 8.16 5.21
CA PRO A 86 -17.43 8.17 6.44
C PRO A 86 -16.74 8.99 7.52
N ALA A 87 -17.54 9.73 8.29
CA ALA A 87 -17.05 10.40 9.48
C ALA A 87 -16.48 9.37 10.47
N GLY A 88 -15.37 9.70 11.12
CA GLY A 88 -14.67 8.80 12.03
C GLY A 88 -13.20 9.14 12.21
N ARG A 89 -12.52 8.30 12.98
CA ARG A 89 -11.08 8.41 13.22
C ARG A 89 -10.33 7.33 12.47
N TYR A 90 -9.23 7.72 11.84
CA TYR A 90 -8.46 6.86 10.96
C TYR A 90 -6.96 7.03 11.20
N LYS A 91 -6.20 5.98 10.95
CA LYS A 91 -4.82 6.09 10.50
C LYS A 91 -4.86 6.17 8.97
N ALA A 92 -4.05 7.02 8.36
CA ALA A 92 -3.99 7.15 6.91
C ALA A 92 -2.59 6.84 6.40
N LEU A 93 -2.51 6.25 5.22
CA LEU A 93 -1.27 5.92 4.54
C LEU A 93 -1.46 6.17 3.05
N CYS A 94 -0.49 6.85 2.42
CA CYS A 94 -0.46 6.95 0.96
C CYS A 94 0.80 6.34 0.38
N VAL A 95 0.65 5.79 -0.80
CA VAL A 95 1.75 5.28 -1.65
C VAL A 95 1.43 5.60 -3.10
N ASN A 96 2.45 5.74 -3.94
CA ASN A 96 2.22 5.69 -5.37
C ASN A 96 1.88 4.26 -5.80
N SER A 97 1.01 4.12 -6.79
CA SER A 97 0.50 2.82 -7.24
C SER A 97 0.91 2.43 -8.67
N ASP A 98 1.77 3.24 -9.27
CA ASP A 98 2.36 3.05 -10.60
C ASP A 98 3.70 2.29 -10.59
N THR A 99 3.97 1.54 -9.51
CA THR A 99 5.18 0.73 -9.37
C THR A 99 5.01 -0.64 -10.03
N GLU A 100 6.04 -1.12 -10.73
CA GLU A 100 6.12 -2.47 -11.30
C GLU A 100 6.99 -3.40 -10.45
N SER A 101 8.04 -2.84 -9.84
CA SER A 101 9.05 -3.56 -9.05
C SER A 101 8.92 -3.35 -7.54
N VAL A 102 7.84 -2.72 -7.07
CA VAL A 102 7.44 -2.68 -5.67
C VAL A 102 6.05 -3.24 -5.54
N LEU A 103 5.92 -4.29 -4.74
CA LEU A 103 4.64 -4.94 -4.45
C LEU A 103 4.21 -4.65 -3.01
N TYR A 104 2.91 -4.79 -2.77
CA TYR A 104 2.32 -4.55 -1.44
C TYR A 104 1.68 -5.82 -0.89
N ARG A 105 1.84 -6.05 0.43
CA ARG A 105 1.16 -7.12 1.16
C ARG A 105 0.70 -6.63 2.53
N ASN A 106 -0.21 -7.39 3.17
CA ASN A 106 -0.82 -7.05 4.46
C ASN A 106 -1.50 -5.67 4.44
N THR A 107 -2.10 -5.32 3.31
CA THR A 107 -2.70 -3.99 3.06
C THR A 107 -3.97 -3.73 3.88
N ASP A 108 -4.43 -4.68 4.65
CA ASP A 108 -5.53 -4.61 5.61
C ASP A 108 -5.09 -4.14 7.02
N SER A 109 -3.79 -4.05 7.28
CA SER A 109 -3.20 -3.63 8.55
C SER A 109 -2.29 -2.43 8.37
N PHE A 110 -2.54 -1.32 9.07
CA PHE A 110 -1.68 -0.14 9.04
C PHE A 110 -0.24 -0.46 9.48
N ASP A 111 -0.09 -1.14 10.62
CA ASP A 111 1.22 -1.46 11.18
C ASP A 111 1.93 -2.60 10.43
N GLY A 112 1.15 -3.46 9.76
CA GLY A 112 1.64 -4.57 8.96
C GLY A 112 1.75 -4.27 7.46
N PHE A 113 1.31 -3.09 7.01
CA PHE A 113 1.38 -2.71 5.59
C PHE A 113 2.83 -2.72 5.10
N GLU A 114 3.14 -3.64 4.22
CA GLU A 114 4.50 -3.83 3.72
C GLU A 114 4.59 -3.56 2.22
N ALA A 115 5.55 -2.73 1.86
CA ALA A 115 6.07 -2.59 0.50
C ALA A 115 7.34 -3.45 0.39
N TYR A 116 7.45 -4.28 -0.62
CA TYR A 116 8.58 -5.19 -0.78
C TYR A 116 9.02 -5.33 -2.24
N ALA A 117 10.31 -5.58 -2.43
CA ALA A 117 10.85 -5.93 -3.73
C ALA A 117 10.58 -7.41 -4.03
N PRO A 118 10.00 -7.75 -5.20
CA PRO A 118 9.74 -9.12 -5.60
C PRO A 118 11.05 -9.89 -5.82
N GLU A 119 10.92 -11.20 -6.02
CA GLU A 119 12.04 -12.05 -6.35
C GLU A 119 12.68 -11.61 -7.69
N GLY A 120 13.99 -11.48 -7.69
CA GLY A 120 14.80 -11.12 -8.84
C GLY A 120 15.66 -12.28 -9.31
N VAL A 121 16.47 -12.01 -10.32
CA VAL A 121 17.46 -12.96 -10.85
C VAL A 121 18.87 -12.44 -10.64
N LEU A 122 19.80 -13.33 -10.29
CA LEU A 122 21.19 -12.94 -10.03
C LEU A 122 21.94 -12.55 -11.32
N ASN A 123 21.48 -13.02 -12.47
CA ASN A 123 22.15 -12.74 -13.75
C ASN A 123 21.76 -11.35 -14.27
N VAL A 124 22.77 -10.55 -14.57
CA VAL A 124 22.63 -9.23 -15.18
C VAL A 124 23.57 -9.19 -16.40
N GLY A 125 23.03 -8.79 -17.56
CA GLY A 125 23.81 -8.72 -18.80
C GLY A 125 24.43 -10.07 -19.26
N GLY A 126 23.78 -11.19 -18.88
CA GLY A 126 24.27 -12.54 -19.23
C GLY A 126 25.33 -13.10 -18.30
N SER A 127 25.75 -12.38 -17.27
CA SER A 127 26.73 -12.82 -16.27
C SER A 127 26.13 -12.85 -14.87
N PRO A 128 26.46 -13.85 -14.03
CA PRO A 128 26.04 -13.83 -12.62
C PRO A 128 26.70 -12.66 -11.89
N ALA A 129 25.90 -11.86 -11.21
CA ALA A 129 26.42 -10.81 -10.34
C ALA A 129 27.20 -11.44 -9.16
N PRO A 130 28.37 -10.88 -8.78
CA PRO A 130 29.09 -11.37 -7.62
C PRO A 130 28.33 -11.11 -6.34
N ARG A 131 28.47 -12.00 -5.35
CA ARG A 131 27.90 -11.85 -4.02
C ARG A 131 28.99 -11.73 -2.98
N ALA A 132 28.75 -10.95 -1.93
CA ALA A 132 29.67 -10.91 -0.81
C ALA A 132 29.77 -12.26 -0.12
N GLU A 133 30.89 -12.55 0.49
CA GLU A 133 31.09 -13.76 1.29
C GLU A 133 30.07 -13.83 2.43
N GLY A 134 29.51 -15.00 2.67
CA GLY A 134 28.51 -15.23 3.71
C GLY A 134 27.07 -14.88 3.32
N THR A 135 26.81 -14.27 2.14
CA THR A 135 25.47 -13.84 1.73
C THR A 135 24.76 -14.81 0.76
N SER A 136 25.29 -16.02 0.60
CA SER A 136 24.73 -17.02 -0.34
C SER A 136 23.30 -17.44 0.00
N GLY A 137 22.87 -17.30 1.26
CA GLY A 137 21.51 -17.61 1.72
C GLY A 137 20.52 -16.46 1.55
N GLU A 138 20.95 -15.26 1.18
CA GLU A 138 20.04 -14.15 0.97
C GLU A 138 19.17 -14.37 -0.26
N ARG A 139 17.93 -13.97 -0.18
CA ARG A 139 17.00 -13.94 -1.31
C ARG A 139 17.50 -12.92 -2.34
N ILE A 140 17.38 -13.24 -3.62
CA ILE A 140 17.62 -12.27 -4.68
C ILE A 140 16.38 -11.41 -4.84
N ALA A 141 16.54 -10.09 -4.78
CA ALA A 141 15.47 -9.13 -5.03
C ALA A 141 15.77 -8.30 -6.29
N GLY A 142 14.74 -7.95 -7.02
CA GLY A 142 14.84 -6.97 -8.09
C GLY A 142 15.13 -5.57 -7.53
N SER A 143 15.72 -4.69 -8.33
CA SER A 143 15.83 -3.27 -7.97
C SER A 143 14.44 -2.66 -7.88
N PRO A 144 14.05 -2.05 -6.74
CA PRO A 144 12.73 -1.45 -6.58
C PRO A 144 12.61 -0.17 -7.41
N ASP A 145 11.41 0.10 -7.89
CA ASP A 145 11.02 1.40 -8.43
C ASP A 145 11.03 2.47 -7.35
N ARG A 146 10.82 3.72 -7.77
CA ARG A 146 10.65 4.81 -6.83
C ARG A 146 9.35 4.63 -6.05
N LEU A 147 9.46 4.42 -4.77
CA LEU A 147 8.34 4.39 -3.84
C LEU A 147 8.26 5.73 -3.11
N TYR A 148 7.11 6.37 -3.20
CA TYR A 148 6.79 7.54 -2.40
C TYR A 148 5.69 7.19 -1.41
N SER A 149 5.88 7.56 -0.15
CA SER A 149 4.88 7.30 0.88
C SER A 149 4.81 8.41 1.91
N ASP A 150 3.65 8.49 2.56
CA ASP A 150 3.45 9.25 3.79
C ASP A 150 2.35 8.62 4.62
N ARG A 151 2.24 9.02 5.89
CA ARG A 151 1.31 8.44 6.87
C ARG A 151 0.85 9.46 7.90
N LEU A 152 -0.38 9.28 8.36
CA LEU A 152 -0.95 10.00 9.49
C LEU A 152 -1.44 8.97 10.51
N TYR A 153 -1.05 9.15 11.76
CA TYR A 153 -1.42 8.24 12.85
C TYR A 153 -2.79 8.57 13.46
N ASP A 154 -3.25 9.80 13.28
CA ASP A 154 -4.54 10.26 13.81
C ASP A 154 -5.14 11.27 12.83
N LEU A 155 -6.14 10.82 12.10
CA LEU A 155 -6.90 11.61 11.15
C LEU A 155 -8.36 11.58 11.58
N VAL A 156 -8.95 12.74 11.88
CA VAL A 156 -10.35 12.87 12.21
C VAL A 156 -11.11 13.42 11.01
N ILE A 157 -12.12 12.69 10.57
CA ILE A 157 -13.07 13.13 9.55
C ILE A 157 -14.36 13.47 10.27
N GLU A 158 -14.65 14.76 10.36
CA GLU A 158 -15.85 15.26 11.04
C GLU A 158 -17.09 15.11 10.15
N PRO A 159 -18.28 14.82 10.74
CA PRO A 159 -19.53 14.88 9.99
C PRO A 159 -19.78 16.31 9.52
N SER A 160 -19.70 16.58 8.24
CA SER A 160 -19.84 17.94 7.69
C SER A 160 -20.45 17.95 6.29
N LYS A 161 -21.20 19.02 5.99
CA LYS A 161 -21.62 19.38 4.62
C LYS A 161 -20.47 20.00 3.84
N GLU A 162 -19.56 20.67 4.56
CA GLU A 162 -18.41 21.35 3.97
C GLU A 162 -17.29 20.34 3.70
N SER A 163 -16.51 20.61 2.67
CA SER A 163 -15.36 19.78 2.35
C SER A 163 -14.25 20.00 3.37
N GLN A 164 -13.72 18.92 3.93
CA GLN A 164 -12.52 18.91 4.77
C GLN A 164 -11.30 18.64 3.89
N THR A 165 -10.18 19.34 4.14
CA THR A 165 -8.91 19.09 3.45
C THR A 165 -8.01 18.18 4.28
N VAL A 166 -7.47 17.15 3.64
CA VAL A 166 -6.47 16.23 4.22
C VAL A 166 -5.21 16.34 3.39
N THR A 167 -4.12 16.79 4.00
CA THR A 167 -2.83 16.93 3.31
C THR A 167 -1.86 15.86 3.79
N LEU A 168 -1.24 15.16 2.84
CA LEU A 168 -0.12 14.26 3.05
C LEU A 168 1.10 14.81 2.31
N TYR A 169 2.29 14.45 2.79
CA TYR A 169 3.58 14.94 2.30
C TYR A 169 4.47 13.79 1.84
N PRO A 170 4.17 13.16 0.69
CA PRO A 170 4.92 12.00 0.25
C PRO A 170 6.41 12.30 0.10
N ALA A 171 7.22 11.37 0.56
CA ALA A 171 8.67 11.40 0.44
C ALA A 171 9.17 10.11 -0.20
N LEU A 172 10.35 10.16 -0.81
CA LEU A 172 11.00 8.96 -1.36
C LEU A 172 11.31 7.98 -0.22
N SER A 173 10.80 6.77 -0.35
CA SER A 173 10.89 5.70 0.66
C SER A 173 11.91 4.60 0.30
N VAL A 174 12.54 4.69 -0.87
CA VAL A 174 13.62 3.81 -1.31
C VAL A 174 14.92 4.60 -1.43
N CYS A 175 16.05 3.96 -1.12
CA CYS A 175 17.36 4.55 -1.31
C CYS A 175 17.81 4.34 -2.75
N ARG A 176 18.47 5.34 -3.33
CA ARG A 176 19.18 5.24 -4.59
C ARG A 176 20.67 5.30 -4.34
N TYR A 177 21.40 4.33 -4.85
CA TYR A 177 22.84 4.26 -4.75
C TYR A 177 23.45 4.51 -6.13
N ARG A 178 24.38 5.46 -6.20
CA ARG A 178 25.22 5.65 -7.38
C ARG A 178 26.64 5.26 -7.03
N VAL A 179 27.18 4.31 -7.78
CA VAL A 179 28.57 3.85 -7.62
C VAL A 179 29.39 4.30 -8.82
N THR A 180 30.55 4.91 -8.58
CA THR A 180 31.49 5.26 -9.60
C THR A 180 32.88 4.70 -9.20
N ILE A 181 33.44 3.85 -10.02
CA ILE A 181 34.77 3.26 -9.81
C ILE A 181 35.67 3.82 -10.90
N THR A 182 36.73 4.53 -10.51
CA THR A 182 37.69 5.16 -11.41
C THR A 182 39.04 4.44 -11.39
N ASN A 183 39.90 4.74 -12.35
CA ASN A 183 41.24 4.15 -12.50
C ASN A 183 41.21 2.63 -12.73
N VAL A 184 40.19 2.12 -13.36
CA VAL A 184 40.09 0.71 -13.75
C VAL A 184 40.90 0.47 -15.02
N SER A 185 41.80 -0.52 -15.00
CA SER A 185 42.64 -0.87 -16.14
C SER A 185 41.97 -1.92 -17.03
N ASN A 186 42.31 -1.90 -18.31
CA ASN A 186 41.93 -2.93 -19.28
C ASN A 186 40.42 -2.97 -19.65
N LEU A 187 39.63 -1.94 -19.36
CA LEU A 187 38.19 -1.89 -19.69
C LEU A 187 37.93 -2.06 -21.20
N LYS A 188 38.85 -1.67 -22.07
CA LYS A 188 38.75 -1.84 -23.53
C LYS A 188 38.61 -3.31 -23.98
N TYR A 189 38.94 -4.26 -23.14
CA TYR A 189 38.81 -5.69 -23.43
C TYR A 189 37.58 -6.36 -22.88
N ILE A 190 36.71 -5.59 -22.17
CA ILE A 190 35.48 -6.07 -21.54
C ILE A 190 34.32 -5.55 -22.38
N SER A 191 33.33 -6.42 -22.64
CA SER A 191 32.05 -5.97 -23.23
C SER A 191 31.44 -4.89 -22.33
N PRO A 192 30.87 -3.81 -22.90
CA PRO A 192 30.19 -2.78 -22.11
C PRO A 192 29.15 -3.34 -21.13
N ASP A 193 28.46 -4.42 -21.49
CA ASP A 193 27.45 -5.10 -20.69
C ASP A 193 28.00 -6.29 -19.89
N GLY A 194 29.34 -6.50 -19.91
CA GLY A 194 30.01 -7.66 -19.31
C GLY A 194 30.36 -7.51 -17.84
N VAL A 195 29.94 -6.40 -17.20
CA VAL A 195 30.25 -6.14 -15.79
C VAL A 195 28.94 -6.04 -15.02
N SER A 196 28.86 -6.76 -13.93
CA SER A 196 27.74 -6.70 -13.02
C SER A 196 28.18 -6.55 -11.56
N GLY A 197 27.31 -6.06 -10.70
CA GLY A 197 27.56 -5.96 -9.28
C GLY A 197 26.33 -6.39 -8.50
N ALA A 198 26.47 -6.49 -7.20
CA ALA A 198 25.34 -6.72 -6.31
C ALA A 198 25.52 -5.97 -4.99
N LEU A 199 24.44 -5.42 -4.48
CA LEU A 199 24.32 -4.94 -3.10
C LEU A 199 23.77 -6.07 -2.25
N THR A 200 24.51 -6.46 -1.24
CA THR A 200 24.12 -7.54 -0.31
C THR A 200 23.78 -6.97 1.08
N GLY A 201 22.99 -7.70 1.88
CA GLY A 201 22.54 -7.23 3.19
C GLY A 201 21.56 -6.08 3.14
N MET A 202 20.91 -5.86 2.00
CA MET A 202 19.86 -4.85 1.87
C MET A 202 18.57 -5.35 2.50
N SER A 203 17.68 -4.43 2.90
CA SER A 203 16.32 -4.85 3.32
C SER A 203 15.46 -5.16 2.11
N GLY A 204 14.78 -6.29 2.13
CA GLY A 204 13.86 -6.72 1.07
C GLY A 204 12.52 -6.00 1.08
N GLY A 205 12.22 -5.20 2.10
CA GLY A 205 10.96 -4.50 2.24
C GLY A 205 10.94 -3.46 3.34
N MET A 206 9.80 -2.81 3.47
CA MET A 206 9.55 -1.74 4.44
C MET A 206 8.11 -1.84 4.98
N LEU A 207 7.94 -1.79 6.28
CA LEU A 207 6.65 -1.58 6.95
C LEU A 207 6.29 -0.09 6.83
N VAL A 208 5.49 0.24 5.82
CA VAL A 208 5.23 1.64 5.42
C VAL A 208 4.52 2.41 6.52
N GLY A 209 3.53 1.80 7.18
CA GLY A 209 2.79 2.43 8.28
C GLY A 209 3.66 2.74 9.49
N ARG A 210 4.71 1.94 9.74
CA ARG A 210 5.67 2.11 10.84
C ARG A 210 6.91 2.89 10.45
N ASN A 211 7.18 3.04 9.16
CA ASN A 211 8.43 3.57 8.61
C ASN A 211 9.68 2.79 9.06
N GLU A 212 9.60 1.49 9.01
CA GLU A 212 10.65 0.60 9.46
C GLU A 212 11.02 -0.38 8.35
N LEU A 213 12.31 -0.61 8.16
CA LEU A 213 12.79 -1.63 7.24
C LEU A 213 12.48 -3.02 7.80
N THR A 214 12.18 -3.97 6.91
CA THR A 214 12.03 -5.37 7.31
C THR A 214 13.39 -5.99 7.61
N SER A 215 13.39 -7.04 8.42
CA SER A 215 14.61 -7.81 8.76
C SER A 215 14.93 -8.90 7.73
N ASP A 216 14.34 -8.87 6.54
CA ASP A 216 14.58 -9.81 5.43
C ASP A 216 15.80 -9.33 4.61
N PRO A 217 17.01 -9.88 4.81
CA PRO A 217 18.17 -9.47 4.06
C PRO A 217 18.11 -10.01 2.63
N VAL A 218 18.38 -9.14 1.67
CA VAL A 218 18.37 -9.48 0.25
C VAL A 218 19.63 -9.04 -0.45
N THR A 219 19.94 -9.74 -1.54
CA THR A 219 20.94 -9.35 -2.53
C THR A 219 20.22 -8.72 -3.71
N VAL A 220 20.59 -7.48 -4.07
CA VAL A 220 20.06 -6.75 -5.23
C VAL A 220 21.16 -6.67 -6.30
N PRO A 221 21.07 -7.44 -7.39
CA PRO A 221 22.01 -7.36 -8.49
C PRO A 221 21.73 -6.14 -9.37
N PHE A 222 22.77 -5.57 -9.96
CA PHE A 222 22.70 -4.43 -10.85
C PHE A 222 23.71 -4.51 -11.99
N GLY A 223 23.36 -3.86 -13.12
CA GLY A 223 24.28 -3.69 -14.24
C GLY A 223 25.27 -2.56 -14.00
N VAL A 224 26.44 -2.70 -14.56
CA VAL A 224 27.50 -1.69 -14.50
C VAL A 224 27.86 -1.26 -15.92
N VAL A 225 27.88 0.05 -16.14
CA VAL A 225 28.26 0.64 -17.44
C VAL A 225 29.72 1.03 -17.42
N SER A 226 30.47 0.63 -18.47
CA SER A 226 31.86 0.99 -18.66
C SER A 226 32.01 2.14 -19.67
N ASP A 227 32.90 3.11 -19.41
CA ASP A 227 33.31 4.13 -20.39
C ASP A 227 34.31 3.61 -21.43
N GLY A 228 34.70 2.34 -21.33
CA GLY A 228 35.66 1.70 -22.20
C GLY A 228 37.13 2.10 -21.94
N THR A 229 37.40 2.98 -21.01
CA THR A 229 38.74 3.50 -20.71
C THR A 229 39.17 3.23 -19.28
N SER A 230 38.53 3.84 -18.30
CA SER A 230 38.97 3.79 -16.90
C SER A 230 37.86 3.92 -15.85
N THR A 231 36.59 4.05 -16.24
CA THR A 231 35.53 4.29 -15.32
C THR A 231 34.39 3.31 -15.48
N LEU A 232 33.88 2.81 -14.36
CA LEU A 232 32.67 2.03 -14.24
C LEU A 232 31.63 2.82 -13.45
N THR A 233 30.38 2.84 -13.91
CA THR A 233 29.26 3.48 -13.23
C THR A 233 28.07 2.54 -13.08
N ALA A 234 27.38 2.63 -11.96
CA ALA A 234 26.09 1.97 -11.71
C ALA A 234 25.16 2.93 -10.97
N ASP A 235 23.85 2.79 -11.23
CA ASP A 235 22.83 3.67 -10.66
C ASP A 235 21.55 2.87 -10.37
#